data_f050db3c4057208a27aa70313be0f63a
#
_entry.id   f050db3c4057208a27aa70313be0f63a
#
_cell.length_a   1.000
_cell.length_b   1.000
_cell.length_c   1.000
_cell.angle_alpha   90.00
_cell.angle_beta   90.00
_cell.angle_gamma   90.00
#
_symmetry.space_group_name_H-M   'P 1'
#
loop_
_entity.id
_entity.type
_entity.pdbx_description
1 polymer ?
#
loop_
_entity_poly.entity_id
_entity_poly.type
_entity_poly.pdbx_seq_one_letter_code
_entity_poly.pdbx_strand_id
1 'polypeptide(L)'
;MIKILSIGNSYATDATRYVYGIARADGVAMKVVNLYIGGCSLARHYRNMLGDAAAYDFEINGITATGVKLSIKDALLSDDWDFVTLQQASPLSTNYETYQPYLDSIAAYVRKHAPKAKLLIHQTWGYREGTPRLEKLKVATHAEMFEGAKKAYFLAAERICADGILPSGEAICLAMREKTEHMLLHRDEIHLSLGLGRYIAGLVWYGTLTKRPIAENTFRDFDEGVSEESVAFAKRIAEQAIIEYSTFQK
;
A
#
# COMPACT_ATOMS: atom_id res chain seq x y z
N MET A 1 16.10 8.90 10.55
CA MET A 1 15.15 7.75 10.53
C MET A 1 13.92 8.18 9.76
N ILE A 2 13.55 7.44 8.72
CA ILE A 2 12.33 7.70 7.91
C ILE A 2 11.11 7.13 8.65
N LYS A 3 10.04 7.90 8.77
CA LYS A 3 8.83 7.55 9.52
C LYS A 3 7.61 7.58 8.62
N ILE A 4 6.89 6.47 8.55
CA ILE A 4 5.75 6.25 7.66
C ILE A 4 4.53 5.87 8.49
N LEU A 5 3.41 6.55 8.27
CA LEU A 5 2.09 6.20 8.80
C LEU A 5 1.15 5.86 7.65
N SER A 6 0.66 4.63 7.63
CA SER A 6 -0.42 4.22 6.72
C SER A 6 -1.77 4.26 7.46
N ILE A 7 -2.75 4.94 6.90
CA ILE A 7 -4.16 4.86 7.33
C ILE A 7 -4.83 3.89 6.35
N GLY A 8 -4.84 2.59 6.71
CA GLY A 8 -5.09 1.53 5.75
C GLY A 8 -6.01 0.41 6.23
N ASN A 9 -5.89 -0.69 5.55
CA ASN A 9 -6.60 -1.94 5.77
C ASN A 9 -5.67 -3.12 5.46
N SER A 10 -6.19 -4.32 5.18
CA SER A 10 -5.37 -5.51 4.90
C SER A 10 -4.42 -5.37 3.69
N TYR A 11 -4.74 -4.51 2.73
CA TYR A 11 -3.83 -4.21 1.62
C TYR A 11 -2.59 -3.43 2.10
N ALA A 12 -2.78 -2.48 3.02
CA ALA A 12 -1.65 -1.79 3.63
C ALA A 12 -0.82 -2.74 4.51
N THR A 13 -1.46 -3.66 5.27
CA THR A 13 -0.75 -4.72 6.02
C THR A 13 0.16 -5.53 5.09
N ASP A 14 -0.37 -5.99 3.93
CA ASP A 14 0.44 -6.75 2.98
C ASP A 14 1.60 -5.91 2.42
N ALA A 15 1.35 -4.66 2.05
CA ALA A 15 2.36 -3.80 1.46
C ALA A 15 3.46 -3.36 2.45
N THR A 16 3.10 -3.14 3.72
CA THR A 16 4.04 -2.64 4.74
C THR A 16 4.80 -3.75 5.46
N ARG A 17 4.38 -5.01 5.31
CA ARG A 17 4.91 -6.15 6.07
C ARG A 17 6.44 -6.23 6.07
N TYR A 18 7.07 -6.00 4.95
CA TYR A 18 8.53 -6.16 4.79
C TYR A 18 9.30 -4.86 4.65
N VAL A 19 8.63 -3.71 4.56
CA VAL A 19 9.30 -2.42 4.30
C VAL A 19 10.40 -2.11 5.33
N TYR A 20 10.13 -2.35 6.61
CA TYR A 20 11.13 -2.18 7.67
C TYR A 20 12.31 -3.15 7.52
N GLY A 21 12.05 -4.43 7.24
CA GLY A 21 13.09 -5.44 7.04
C GLY A 21 13.97 -5.13 5.83
N ILE A 22 13.36 -4.71 4.72
CA ILE A 22 14.04 -4.28 3.50
C ILE A 22 14.93 -3.06 3.80
N ALA A 23 14.40 -2.06 4.49
CA ALA A 23 15.18 -0.87 4.90
C ALA A 23 16.36 -1.23 5.80
N ARG A 24 16.13 -2.12 6.78
CA ARG A 24 17.17 -2.59 7.69
C ARG A 24 18.28 -3.35 6.96
N ALA A 25 17.94 -4.18 5.97
CA ALA A 25 18.92 -4.91 5.16
C ALA A 25 19.82 -3.97 4.33
N ASP A 26 19.36 -2.76 4.07
CA ASP A 26 20.08 -1.70 3.35
C ASP A 26 20.69 -0.62 4.29
N GLY A 27 20.72 -0.90 5.59
CA GLY A 27 21.25 0.03 6.60
C GLY A 27 20.45 1.32 6.79
N VAL A 28 19.20 1.36 6.32
CA VAL A 28 18.31 2.53 6.43
C VAL A 28 17.46 2.44 7.71
N ALA A 29 17.61 3.42 8.58
CA ALA A 29 16.75 3.52 9.77
C ALA A 29 15.34 3.96 9.35
N MET A 30 14.33 3.11 9.62
CA MET A 30 12.95 3.34 9.24
C MET A 30 11.98 2.91 10.36
N LYS A 31 10.86 3.61 10.48
CA LYS A 31 9.69 3.24 11.30
C LYS A 31 8.48 3.20 10.39
N VAL A 32 7.80 2.07 10.34
CA VAL A 32 6.62 1.85 9.51
C VAL A 32 5.44 1.52 10.41
N VAL A 33 4.40 2.33 10.36
CA VAL A 33 3.17 2.13 11.11
C VAL A 33 2.01 1.97 10.14
N ASN A 34 1.15 0.98 10.40
CA ASN A 34 -0.14 0.85 9.73
C ASN A 34 -1.27 0.85 10.77
N LEU A 35 -2.22 1.78 10.60
CA LEU A 35 -3.49 1.76 11.30
C LEU A 35 -4.44 0.82 10.56
N TYR A 36 -4.69 -0.34 11.15
CA TYR A 36 -5.41 -1.43 10.53
C TYR A 36 -6.85 -1.56 11.00
N ILE A 37 -7.77 -1.61 10.05
CA ILE A 37 -9.11 -2.18 10.18
C ILE A 37 -9.40 -2.96 8.92
N GLY A 38 -9.77 -4.25 9.02
CA GLY A 38 -10.09 -5.10 7.87
C GLY A 38 -11.15 -4.49 6.95
N GLY A 39 -10.83 -4.38 5.65
CA GLY A 39 -11.73 -3.84 4.62
C GLY A 39 -12.15 -2.38 4.84
N CYS A 40 -11.41 -1.59 5.63
CA CYS A 40 -11.78 -0.21 5.93
C CYS A 40 -11.78 0.66 4.66
N SER A 41 -12.92 1.27 4.37
CA SER A 41 -13.09 2.24 3.28
C SER A 41 -12.81 3.67 3.76
N LEU A 42 -12.57 4.58 2.82
CA LEU A 42 -12.44 6.01 3.12
C LEU A 42 -13.65 6.56 3.91
N ALA A 43 -14.86 6.13 3.57
CA ALA A 43 -16.07 6.49 4.32
C ALA A 43 -16.01 6.02 5.78
N ARG A 44 -15.47 4.83 6.06
CA ARG A 44 -15.30 4.34 7.42
C ARG A 44 -14.16 5.05 8.16
N HIS A 45 -13.05 5.32 7.50
CA HIS A 45 -11.97 6.14 8.06
C HIS A 45 -12.49 7.53 8.45
N TYR A 46 -13.28 8.16 7.57
CA TYR A 46 -13.89 9.46 7.83
C TYR A 46 -14.79 9.45 9.07
N ARG A 47 -15.69 8.47 9.21
CA ARG A 47 -16.53 8.33 10.40
C ARG A 47 -15.74 8.15 11.68
N ASN A 48 -14.71 7.29 11.64
CA ASN A 48 -13.82 7.08 12.79
C ASN A 48 -13.05 8.35 13.16
N MET A 49 -12.61 9.11 12.15
CA MET A 49 -11.93 10.40 12.33
C MET A 49 -12.83 11.42 13.03
N LEU A 50 -14.10 11.54 12.59
CA LEU A 50 -15.05 12.48 13.20
C LEU A 50 -15.37 12.13 14.65
N GLY A 51 -15.46 10.84 14.96
CA GLY A 51 -15.76 10.36 16.32
C GLY A 51 -14.51 10.20 17.19
N ASP A 52 -13.34 10.53 16.69
CA ASP A 52 -12.03 10.28 17.35
C ASP A 52 -11.93 8.86 17.92
N ALA A 53 -12.40 7.87 17.13
CA ALA A 53 -12.59 6.51 17.58
C ALA A 53 -11.26 5.75 17.66
N ALA A 54 -10.89 5.24 18.84
CA ALA A 54 -9.76 4.33 19.06
C ALA A 54 -10.10 2.91 18.54
N ALA A 55 -10.31 2.80 17.22
CA ALA A 55 -10.83 1.59 16.56
C ALA A 55 -9.78 0.80 15.77
N TYR A 56 -8.59 1.35 15.60
CA TYR A 56 -7.55 0.78 14.76
C TYR A 56 -6.61 -0.13 15.52
N ASP A 57 -6.37 -1.33 15.00
CA ASP A 57 -5.21 -2.10 15.40
C ASP A 57 -3.95 -1.38 14.97
N PHE A 58 -2.93 -1.43 15.82
CA PHE A 58 -1.66 -0.76 15.58
C PHE A 58 -0.63 -1.79 15.13
N GLU A 59 -0.21 -1.67 13.88
CA GLU A 59 0.88 -2.48 13.34
C GLU A 59 2.13 -1.61 13.27
N ILE A 60 3.24 -2.11 13.81
CA ILE A 60 4.54 -1.44 13.77
C ILE A 60 5.60 -2.35 13.16
N ASN A 61 6.30 -1.87 12.12
CA ASN A 61 7.37 -2.59 11.43
C ASN A 61 6.92 -4.00 10.95
N GLY A 62 5.66 -4.11 10.50
CA GLY A 62 5.06 -5.34 10.02
C GLY A 62 4.52 -6.27 11.11
N ILE A 63 4.50 -5.86 12.39
CA ILE A 63 4.03 -6.68 13.51
C ILE A 63 2.85 -5.97 14.19
N THR A 64 1.77 -6.71 14.44
CA THR A 64 0.61 -6.20 15.18
C THR A 64 0.93 -6.06 16.68
N ALA A 65 0.76 -4.87 17.23
CA ALA A 65 0.82 -4.63 18.66
C ALA A 65 -0.51 -5.05 19.30
N THR A 66 -0.56 -6.26 19.88
CA THR A 66 -1.78 -6.80 20.48
C THR A 66 -2.27 -5.98 21.68
N GLY A 67 -3.58 -5.77 21.75
CA GLY A 67 -4.20 -5.03 22.85
C GLY A 67 -4.11 -3.51 22.76
N VAL A 68 -3.48 -2.97 21.71
CA VAL A 68 -3.38 -1.53 21.49
C VAL A 68 -4.38 -1.11 20.39
N LYS A 69 -5.26 -0.18 20.73
CA LYS A 69 -6.14 0.49 19.75
C LYS A 69 -5.87 1.98 19.77
N LEU A 70 -5.76 2.58 18.58
CA LEU A 70 -5.54 4.02 18.41
C LEU A 70 -6.65 4.65 17.57
N SER A 71 -6.84 5.94 17.77
CA SER A 71 -7.55 6.79 16.80
C SER A 71 -6.58 7.29 15.71
N ILE A 72 -7.12 7.80 14.61
CA ILE A 72 -6.30 8.47 13.57
C ILE A 72 -5.54 9.64 14.18
N LYS A 73 -6.18 10.39 15.08
CA LYS A 73 -5.57 11.54 15.75
C LYS A 73 -4.38 11.14 16.62
N ASP A 74 -4.56 10.12 17.48
CA ASP A 74 -3.48 9.63 18.33
C ASP A 74 -2.27 9.23 17.51
N ALA A 75 -2.49 8.50 16.41
CA ALA A 75 -1.41 8.08 15.53
C ALA A 75 -0.73 9.25 14.82
N LEU A 76 -1.49 10.22 14.31
CA LEU A 76 -0.92 11.41 13.66
C LEU A 76 -0.07 12.24 14.61
N LEU A 77 -0.48 12.33 15.89
CA LEU A 77 0.22 13.11 16.91
C LEU A 77 1.34 12.34 17.61
N SER A 78 1.47 11.04 17.38
CA SER A 78 2.44 10.18 18.10
C SER A 78 3.89 10.36 17.62
N ASP A 79 4.10 10.95 16.47
CA ASP A 79 5.44 11.15 15.91
C ASP A 79 5.48 12.30 14.88
N ASP A 80 6.70 12.78 14.55
CA ASP A 80 6.95 13.64 13.36
C ASP A 80 7.07 12.74 12.12
N TRP A 81 5.97 12.56 11.39
CA TRP A 81 5.90 11.68 10.22
C TRP A 81 6.52 12.34 8.99
N ASP A 82 7.33 11.58 8.24
CA ASP A 82 7.84 11.99 6.93
C ASP A 82 6.80 11.73 5.83
N PHE A 83 6.04 10.63 5.98
CA PHE A 83 5.03 10.21 5.01
C PHE A 83 3.76 9.73 5.72
N VAL A 84 2.61 10.13 5.19
CA VAL A 84 1.30 9.55 5.53
C VAL A 84 0.66 9.02 4.25
N THR A 85 0.10 7.80 4.28
CA THR A 85 -0.54 7.20 3.10
C THR A 85 -2.02 6.99 3.31
N LEU A 86 -2.80 7.20 2.24
CA LEU A 86 -4.23 6.92 2.16
C LEU A 86 -4.51 5.95 1.01
N GLN A 87 -5.55 5.13 1.15
CA GLN A 87 -6.04 4.22 0.11
C GLN A 87 -7.54 3.99 0.24
N GLN A 88 -8.18 3.52 -0.82
CA GLN A 88 -9.57 3.05 -0.76
C GLN A 88 -9.64 1.54 -0.46
N ALA A 89 -10.75 1.06 0.06
CA ALA A 89 -11.03 -0.37 0.16
C ALA A 89 -11.18 -0.99 -1.24
N SER A 90 -10.63 -2.20 -1.43
CA SER A 90 -10.52 -2.82 -2.76
C SER A 90 -11.85 -2.96 -3.53
N PRO A 91 -13.00 -3.28 -2.92
CA PRO A 91 -14.26 -3.35 -3.68
C PRO A 91 -14.78 -1.99 -4.17
N LEU A 92 -14.21 -0.90 -3.68
CA LEU A 92 -14.58 0.47 -4.04
C LEU A 92 -13.46 1.19 -4.82
N SER A 93 -12.31 0.56 -4.98
CA SER A 93 -11.10 1.20 -5.53
C SER A 93 -11.25 1.64 -6.98
N THR A 94 -12.12 0.99 -7.76
CA THR A 94 -12.37 1.31 -9.17
C THR A 94 -13.39 2.43 -9.38
N ASN A 95 -14.14 2.80 -8.33
CA ASN A 95 -15.21 3.81 -8.41
C ASN A 95 -14.81 5.08 -7.65
N TYR A 96 -14.31 6.08 -8.39
CA TYR A 96 -13.85 7.36 -7.81
C TYR A 96 -14.93 8.11 -7.03
N GLU A 97 -16.21 7.99 -7.38
CA GLU A 97 -17.29 8.66 -6.65
C GLU A 97 -17.35 8.25 -5.18
N THR A 98 -16.90 7.02 -4.86
CA THR A 98 -16.85 6.51 -3.49
C THR A 98 -15.74 7.12 -2.63
N TYR A 99 -14.82 7.87 -3.24
CA TYR A 99 -13.74 8.54 -2.51
C TYR A 99 -14.21 9.84 -1.87
N GLN A 100 -15.19 10.51 -2.48
CA GLN A 100 -15.66 11.82 -2.03
C GLN A 100 -16.94 11.73 -1.20
N PRO A 101 -17.12 12.64 -0.22
CA PRO A 101 -16.21 13.74 0.21
C PRO A 101 -15.14 13.28 1.23
N TYR A 102 -15.04 11.99 1.46
CA TYR A 102 -14.26 11.40 2.55
C TYR A 102 -12.76 11.64 2.39
N LEU A 103 -12.24 11.47 1.17
CA LEU A 103 -10.82 11.65 0.87
C LEU A 103 -10.38 13.09 1.15
N ASP A 104 -11.13 14.09 0.68
CA ASP A 104 -10.82 15.50 0.89
C ASP A 104 -10.76 15.83 2.39
N SER A 105 -11.72 15.32 3.15
CA SER A 105 -11.81 15.55 4.59
C SER A 105 -10.66 14.91 5.37
N ILE A 106 -10.30 13.66 5.02
CA ILE A 106 -9.18 12.95 5.66
C ILE A 106 -7.85 13.62 5.29
N ALA A 107 -7.67 14.00 4.03
CA ALA A 107 -6.47 14.70 3.58
C ALA A 107 -6.26 16.04 4.31
N ALA A 108 -7.32 16.83 4.46
CA ALA A 108 -7.28 18.06 5.24
C ALA A 108 -6.93 17.81 6.71
N TYR A 109 -7.49 16.73 7.29
CA TYR A 109 -7.21 16.34 8.67
C TYR A 109 -5.76 15.90 8.86
N VAL A 110 -5.20 15.13 7.95
CA VAL A 110 -3.79 14.73 7.96
C VAL A 110 -2.89 15.97 7.90
N ARG A 111 -3.13 16.87 6.96
CA ARG A 111 -2.35 18.12 6.84
C ARG A 111 -2.42 19.02 8.07
N LYS A 112 -3.56 19.02 8.76
CA LYS A 112 -3.72 19.76 10.01
C LYS A 112 -2.87 19.18 11.15
N HIS A 113 -2.79 17.85 11.28
CA HIS A 113 -2.19 17.20 12.45
C HIS A 113 -0.76 16.70 12.20
N ALA A 114 -0.37 16.51 10.94
CA ALA A 114 0.98 16.16 10.51
C ALA A 114 1.44 17.06 9.35
N PRO A 115 1.57 18.39 9.56
CA PRO A 115 1.76 19.37 8.48
C PRO A 115 3.11 19.23 7.75
N LYS A 116 4.09 18.54 8.31
CA LYS A 116 5.39 18.30 7.69
C LYS A 116 5.40 17.03 6.83
N ALA A 117 4.44 16.13 7.05
CA ALA A 117 4.38 14.87 6.34
C ALA A 117 3.98 15.06 4.88
N LYS A 118 4.66 14.36 3.97
CA LYS A 118 4.20 14.19 2.61
C LYS A 118 3.00 13.24 2.59
N LEU A 119 1.93 13.67 1.95
CA LEU A 119 0.70 12.88 1.82
C LEU A 119 0.70 12.11 0.51
N LEU A 120 0.69 10.78 0.60
CA LEU A 120 0.77 9.89 -0.54
C LEU A 120 -0.52 9.07 -0.71
N ILE A 121 -0.81 8.68 -1.94
CA ILE A 121 -1.81 7.68 -2.25
C ILE A 121 -1.13 6.32 -2.41
N HIS A 122 -1.61 5.31 -1.68
CA HIS A 122 -1.24 3.92 -1.92
C HIS A 122 -2.16 3.33 -2.99
N GLN A 123 -1.65 3.17 -4.21
CA GLN A 123 -2.34 2.50 -5.31
C GLN A 123 -2.32 0.99 -5.09
N THR A 124 -3.48 0.41 -4.86
CA THR A 124 -3.63 -1.02 -4.59
C THR A 124 -3.82 -1.83 -5.87
N TRP A 125 -3.73 -3.14 -5.76
CA TRP A 125 -3.78 -4.11 -6.86
C TRP A 125 -5.18 -4.68 -7.08
N GLY A 126 -5.37 -5.32 -8.24
CA GLY A 126 -6.58 -6.05 -8.59
C GLY A 126 -6.69 -7.41 -7.88
N TYR A 127 -7.87 -8.03 -7.97
CA TYR A 127 -8.12 -9.36 -7.43
C TYR A 127 -7.44 -10.44 -8.26
N ARG A 128 -7.22 -11.62 -7.64
CA ARG A 128 -6.66 -12.79 -8.33
C ARG A 128 -7.50 -13.12 -9.56
N GLU A 129 -6.82 -13.48 -10.64
CA GLU A 129 -7.45 -13.88 -11.89
C GLU A 129 -8.42 -15.05 -11.68
N GLY A 130 -9.57 -15.01 -12.36
CA GLY A 130 -10.60 -16.07 -12.30
C GLY A 130 -11.41 -16.13 -11.00
N THR A 131 -11.27 -15.15 -10.08
CA THR A 131 -12.11 -15.14 -8.88
C THR A 131 -13.53 -14.62 -9.16
N PRO A 132 -14.60 -15.21 -8.54
CA PRO A 132 -15.97 -14.70 -8.64
C PRO A 132 -16.15 -13.26 -8.16
N ARG A 133 -15.18 -12.71 -7.43
CA ARG A 133 -15.22 -11.31 -6.98
C ARG A 133 -15.07 -10.31 -8.13
N LEU A 134 -14.35 -10.67 -9.21
CA LEU A 134 -14.25 -9.84 -10.41
C LEU A 134 -15.62 -9.67 -11.07
N GLU A 135 -16.39 -10.74 -11.18
CA GLU A 135 -17.77 -10.70 -11.72
C GLU A 135 -18.68 -9.75 -10.93
N LYS A 136 -18.56 -9.76 -9.57
CA LYS A 136 -19.33 -8.84 -8.71
C LYS A 136 -19.00 -7.37 -8.97
N LEU A 137 -17.78 -7.08 -9.41
CA LEU A 137 -17.32 -5.74 -9.80
C LEU A 137 -17.62 -5.45 -11.29
N LYS A 138 -18.19 -6.41 -12.03
CA LYS A 138 -18.46 -6.32 -13.47
C LYS A 138 -17.21 -6.09 -14.30
N VAL A 139 -16.11 -6.72 -13.92
CA VAL A 139 -14.85 -6.75 -14.65
C VAL A 139 -14.44 -8.20 -14.90
N ALA A 140 -13.77 -8.47 -16.02
CA ALA A 140 -13.44 -9.83 -16.42
C ALA A 140 -12.08 -10.29 -15.86
N THR A 141 -11.13 -9.39 -15.69
CA THR A 141 -9.74 -9.73 -15.40
C THR A 141 -9.14 -8.88 -14.27
N HIS A 142 -8.05 -9.38 -13.69
CA HIS A 142 -7.20 -8.61 -12.79
C HIS A 142 -6.77 -7.27 -13.40
N ALA A 143 -6.32 -7.31 -14.66
CA ALA A 143 -5.83 -6.13 -15.38
C ALA A 143 -6.94 -5.09 -15.58
N GLU A 144 -8.14 -5.51 -15.96
CA GLU A 144 -9.29 -4.61 -16.12
C GLU A 144 -9.67 -3.94 -14.79
N MET A 145 -9.71 -4.71 -13.69
CA MET A 145 -9.93 -4.15 -12.36
C MET A 145 -8.84 -3.12 -12.01
N PHE A 146 -7.60 -3.50 -12.25
CA PHE A 146 -6.47 -2.61 -11.93
C PHE A 146 -6.51 -1.31 -12.75
N GLU A 147 -6.83 -1.34 -14.03
CA GLU A 147 -6.95 -0.14 -14.86
C GLU A 147 -8.04 0.82 -14.33
N GLY A 148 -9.17 0.30 -13.85
CA GLY A 148 -10.19 1.10 -13.18
C GLY A 148 -9.67 1.73 -11.89
N ALA A 149 -9.00 0.94 -11.04
CA ALA A 149 -8.41 1.43 -9.80
C ALA A 149 -7.30 2.46 -10.06
N LYS A 150 -6.44 2.23 -11.04
CA LYS A 150 -5.38 3.16 -11.47
C LYS A 150 -5.94 4.53 -11.79
N LYS A 151 -6.98 4.60 -12.62
CA LYS A 151 -7.66 5.87 -12.96
C LYS A 151 -8.22 6.57 -11.73
N ALA A 152 -8.90 5.83 -10.85
CA ALA A 152 -9.48 6.39 -9.63
C ALA A 152 -8.40 6.93 -8.67
N TYR A 153 -7.29 6.24 -8.51
CA TYR A 153 -6.17 6.69 -7.68
C TYR A 153 -5.43 7.90 -8.25
N PHE A 154 -5.34 8.02 -9.59
CA PHE A 154 -4.83 9.23 -10.22
C PHE A 154 -5.71 10.44 -9.92
N LEU A 155 -7.02 10.33 -10.15
CA LEU A 155 -7.98 11.38 -9.82
C LEU A 155 -7.93 11.74 -8.33
N ALA A 156 -7.77 10.73 -7.46
CA ALA A 156 -7.64 10.94 -6.02
C ALA A 156 -6.38 11.75 -5.68
N ALA A 157 -5.25 11.40 -6.26
CA ALA A 157 -3.99 12.09 -6.04
C ALA A 157 -4.02 13.55 -6.54
N GLU A 158 -4.54 13.79 -7.73
CA GLU A 158 -4.75 15.14 -8.27
C GLU A 158 -5.67 15.96 -7.38
N ARG A 159 -6.81 15.38 -6.98
CA ARG A 159 -7.84 16.07 -6.20
C ARG A 159 -7.32 16.61 -4.87
N ILE A 160 -6.53 15.81 -4.16
CA ILE A 160 -5.97 16.23 -2.87
C ILE A 160 -4.58 16.86 -3.00
N CYS A 161 -4.06 17.09 -4.20
CA CYS A 161 -2.68 17.51 -4.41
C CYS A 161 -1.71 16.64 -3.60
N ALA A 162 -1.78 15.31 -3.80
CA ALA A 162 -0.90 14.38 -3.11
C ALA A 162 0.56 14.57 -3.57
N ASP A 163 1.51 14.35 -2.66
CA ASP A 163 2.95 14.46 -2.94
C ASP A 163 3.47 13.30 -3.80
N GLY A 164 2.64 12.28 -4.05
CA GLY A 164 2.96 11.16 -4.91
C GLY A 164 2.03 9.97 -4.71
N ILE A 165 2.30 8.93 -5.49
CA ILE A 165 1.58 7.65 -5.42
C ILE A 165 2.60 6.53 -5.21
N LEU A 166 2.27 5.55 -4.37
CA LEU A 166 3.00 4.30 -4.20
C LEU A 166 2.42 3.26 -5.18
N PRO A 167 3.14 2.87 -6.26
CA PRO A 167 2.56 2.13 -7.38
C PRO A 167 2.56 0.60 -7.16
N SER A 168 2.07 0.15 -6.01
CA SER A 168 2.01 -1.30 -5.70
C SER A 168 1.14 -2.06 -6.69
N GLY A 169 0.02 -1.47 -7.11
CA GLY A 169 -0.88 -2.08 -8.09
C GLY A 169 -0.23 -2.24 -9.46
N GLU A 170 0.56 -1.25 -9.90
CA GLU A 170 1.34 -1.33 -11.15
C GLU A 170 2.29 -2.52 -11.13
N ALA A 171 3.07 -2.65 -10.05
CA ALA A 171 4.02 -3.75 -9.88
C ALA A 171 3.33 -5.12 -9.86
N ILE A 172 2.22 -5.25 -9.14
CA ILE A 172 1.47 -6.52 -9.08
C ILE A 172 0.83 -6.85 -10.44
N CYS A 173 0.29 -5.85 -11.15
CA CYS A 173 -0.25 -6.06 -12.50
C CYS A 173 0.83 -6.50 -13.48
N LEU A 174 2.02 -5.89 -13.43
CA LEU A 174 3.18 -6.29 -14.21
C LEU A 174 3.61 -7.72 -13.85
N ALA A 175 3.72 -8.02 -12.56
CA ALA A 175 4.06 -9.35 -12.07
C ALA A 175 3.06 -10.42 -12.53
N MET A 176 1.76 -10.12 -12.55
CA MET A 176 0.72 -11.05 -13.03
C MET A 176 0.89 -11.41 -14.50
N ARG A 177 1.40 -10.49 -15.32
CA ARG A 177 1.66 -10.73 -16.76
C ARG A 177 2.91 -11.53 -17.02
N GLU A 178 3.94 -11.41 -16.17
CA GLU A 178 5.28 -11.94 -16.44
C GLU A 178 5.67 -13.14 -15.56
N LYS A 179 4.87 -13.47 -14.54
CA LYS A 179 5.16 -14.60 -13.63
C LYS A 179 5.10 -15.96 -14.31
N THR A 180 5.88 -16.90 -13.82
CA THR A 180 5.73 -18.32 -14.13
C THR A 180 4.59 -18.95 -13.31
N GLU A 181 4.16 -20.17 -13.68
CA GLU A 181 3.03 -20.85 -13.01
C GLU A 181 3.26 -21.09 -11.51
N HIS A 182 4.51 -21.34 -11.11
CA HIS A 182 4.86 -21.61 -9.71
C HIS A 182 5.02 -20.34 -8.87
N MET A 183 5.00 -19.16 -9.47
CA MET A 183 5.08 -17.89 -8.75
C MET A 183 3.70 -17.47 -8.26
N LEU A 184 3.41 -17.70 -7.00
CA LEU A 184 2.15 -17.31 -6.38
C LEU A 184 2.23 -15.85 -5.92
N LEU A 185 1.34 -15.00 -6.47
CA LEU A 185 1.23 -13.59 -6.09
C LEU A 185 0.11 -13.32 -5.09
N HIS A 186 -0.90 -14.18 -5.02
CA HIS A 186 -2.04 -14.07 -4.11
C HIS A 186 -2.18 -15.34 -3.26
N ARG A 187 -2.40 -15.20 -1.94
CA ARG A 187 -2.71 -16.32 -1.04
C ARG A 187 -4.19 -16.71 -1.05
N ASP A 188 -5.05 -15.76 -1.40
CA ASP A 188 -6.49 -15.94 -1.55
C ASP A 188 -7.00 -15.14 -2.77
N GLU A 189 -8.27 -14.78 -2.80
CA GLU A 189 -8.87 -14.06 -3.94
C GLU A 189 -8.37 -12.61 -4.07
N ILE A 190 -7.91 -11.99 -2.97
CA ILE A 190 -7.67 -10.54 -2.90
C ILE A 190 -6.33 -10.14 -2.27
N HIS A 191 -5.78 -10.96 -1.37
CA HIS A 191 -4.57 -10.63 -0.62
C HIS A 191 -3.32 -11.21 -1.28
N LEU A 192 -2.21 -10.51 -1.15
CA LEU A 192 -0.92 -10.96 -1.68
C LEU A 192 -0.42 -12.22 -0.95
N SER A 193 0.36 -13.06 -1.65
CA SER A 193 1.07 -14.17 -1.03
C SER A 193 2.01 -13.67 0.06
N LEU A 194 2.21 -14.49 1.09
CA LEU A 194 2.99 -14.11 2.25
C LEU A 194 4.47 -13.90 1.93
N GLY A 195 4.99 -14.57 0.91
CA GLY A 195 6.35 -14.41 0.41
C GLY A 195 6.43 -13.38 -0.72
N LEU A 196 6.29 -13.86 -1.97
CA LEU A 196 6.59 -13.10 -3.19
C LEU A 196 5.75 -11.82 -3.35
N GLY A 197 4.42 -11.92 -3.18
CA GLY A 197 3.54 -10.77 -3.41
C GLY A 197 3.81 -9.62 -2.42
N ARG A 198 3.94 -9.93 -1.12
CA ARG A 198 4.31 -8.96 -0.08
C ARG A 198 5.69 -8.36 -0.32
N TYR A 199 6.64 -9.18 -0.82
CA TYR A 199 7.98 -8.70 -1.09
C TYR A 199 8.00 -7.69 -2.23
N ILE A 200 7.30 -7.95 -3.35
CA ILE A 200 7.17 -6.99 -4.45
C ILE A 200 6.60 -5.66 -3.93
N ALA A 201 5.49 -5.69 -3.19
CA ALA A 201 4.88 -4.47 -2.67
C ALA A 201 5.81 -3.73 -1.70
N GLY A 202 6.52 -4.45 -0.81
CA GLY A 202 7.49 -3.87 0.12
C GLY A 202 8.66 -3.19 -0.60
N LEU A 203 9.19 -3.81 -1.66
CA LEU A 203 10.27 -3.22 -2.49
C LEU A 203 9.79 -1.94 -3.19
N VAL A 204 8.56 -1.93 -3.72
CA VAL A 204 7.96 -0.74 -4.34
C VAL A 204 7.87 0.40 -3.32
N TRP A 205 7.38 0.13 -2.11
CA TRP A 205 7.32 1.14 -1.06
C TRP A 205 8.72 1.65 -0.71
N TYR A 206 9.65 0.75 -0.43
CA TYR A 206 11.01 1.12 -0.06
C TYR A 206 11.69 1.96 -1.14
N GLY A 207 11.71 1.49 -2.39
CA GLY A 207 12.37 2.19 -3.50
C GLY A 207 11.72 3.54 -3.82
N THR A 208 10.37 3.61 -3.78
CA THR A 208 9.64 4.87 -4.03
C THR A 208 9.92 5.91 -2.95
N LEU A 209 9.91 5.51 -1.67
CA LEU A 209 10.06 6.44 -0.54
C LEU A 209 11.52 6.88 -0.32
N THR A 210 12.47 5.99 -0.54
CA THR A 210 13.90 6.28 -0.29
C THR A 210 14.64 6.78 -1.52
N LYS A 211 14.11 6.52 -2.73
CA LYS A 211 14.79 6.73 -4.01
C LYS A 211 16.10 5.96 -4.14
N ARG A 212 16.28 4.89 -3.34
CA ARG A 212 17.45 4.02 -3.38
C ARG A 212 17.25 2.86 -4.36
N PRO A 213 18.35 2.39 -5.00
CA PRO A 213 18.31 1.15 -5.77
C PRO A 213 17.89 -0.02 -4.90
N ILE A 214 17.11 -0.95 -5.46
CA ILE A 214 16.64 -2.15 -4.76
C ILE A 214 17.31 -3.43 -5.23
N ALA A 215 18.06 -3.37 -6.34
CA ALA A 215 18.68 -4.53 -6.98
C ALA A 215 19.60 -5.33 -6.02
N GLU A 216 20.42 -4.61 -5.23
CA GLU A 216 21.40 -5.23 -4.32
C GLU A 216 20.85 -5.49 -2.91
N ASN A 217 19.56 -5.20 -2.65
CA ASN A 217 18.98 -5.42 -1.32
C ASN A 217 19.03 -6.91 -0.91
N THR A 218 19.49 -7.18 0.31
CA THR A 218 19.76 -8.55 0.80
C THR A 218 18.67 -9.14 1.68
N PHE A 219 17.51 -8.48 1.81
CA PHE A 219 16.41 -8.97 2.63
C PHE A 219 15.94 -10.38 2.21
N ARG A 220 15.80 -11.30 3.19
CA ARG A 220 15.36 -12.70 3.00
C ARG A 220 14.47 -13.22 4.12
N ASP A 221 14.06 -12.38 5.07
CA ASP A 221 13.24 -12.80 6.23
C ASP A 221 11.74 -12.77 5.86
N PHE A 222 11.32 -13.80 5.12
CA PHE A 222 9.95 -13.93 4.61
C PHE A 222 9.09 -14.80 5.53
N ASP A 223 7.79 -14.50 5.61
CA ASP A 223 6.78 -15.31 6.31
C ASP A 223 6.53 -16.66 5.61
N GLU A 224 6.89 -16.77 4.32
CA GLU A 224 6.78 -17.96 3.49
C GLU A 224 7.98 -18.03 2.54
N GLY A 225 8.48 -19.21 2.24
CA GLY A 225 9.70 -19.37 1.43
C GLY A 225 9.60 -18.71 0.06
N VAL A 226 10.64 -17.96 -0.33
CA VAL A 226 10.79 -17.32 -1.64
C VAL A 226 12.09 -17.79 -2.25
N SER A 227 12.03 -18.39 -3.44
CA SER A 227 13.23 -18.83 -4.17
C SER A 227 14.08 -17.65 -4.64
N GLU A 228 15.38 -17.86 -4.86
CA GLU A 228 16.25 -16.81 -5.40
C GLU A 228 15.80 -16.32 -6.79
N GLU A 229 15.21 -17.20 -7.61
CA GLU A 229 14.57 -16.82 -8.87
C GLU A 229 13.43 -15.83 -8.62
N SER A 230 12.55 -16.14 -7.68
CA SER A 230 11.43 -15.26 -7.30
C SER A 230 11.91 -13.95 -6.67
N VAL A 231 13.02 -13.95 -5.94
CA VAL A 231 13.64 -12.74 -5.40
C VAL A 231 14.17 -11.85 -6.53
N ALA A 232 14.89 -12.43 -7.50
CA ALA A 232 15.38 -11.68 -8.66
C ALA A 232 14.23 -11.12 -9.50
N PHE A 233 13.18 -11.93 -9.71
CA PHE A 233 11.94 -11.51 -10.36
C PHE A 233 11.30 -10.31 -9.63
N ALA A 234 11.10 -10.40 -8.31
CA ALA A 234 10.48 -9.34 -7.50
C ALA A 234 11.23 -8.01 -7.61
N LYS A 235 12.55 -8.05 -7.53
CA LYS A 235 13.39 -6.84 -7.65
C LYS A 235 13.24 -6.19 -9.02
N ARG A 236 13.32 -6.97 -10.09
CA ARG A 236 13.16 -6.48 -11.47
C ARG A 236 11.77 -5.85 -11.67
N ILE A 237 10.71 -6.52 -11.25
CA ILE A 237 9.34 -6.04 -11.36
C ILE A 237 9.13 -4.73 -10.58
N ALA A 238 9.59 -4.69 -9.34
CA ALA A 238 9.44 -3.50 -8.51
C ALA A 238 10.23 -2.31 -9.08
N GLU A 239 11.45 -2.52 -9.55
CA GLU A 239 12.28 -1.49 -10.16
C GLU A 239 11.63 -0.93 -11.43
N GLN A 240 11.14 -1.81 -12.32
CA GLN A 240 10.44 -1.41 -13.54
C GLN A 240 9.19 -0.57 -13.22
N ALA A 241 8.35 -1.01 -12.29
CA ALA A 241 7.15 -0.28 -11.90
C ALA A 241 7.47 1.10 -11.30
N ILE A 242 8.53 1.23 -10.49
CA ILE A 242 8.97 2.50 -9.93
C ILE A 242 9.43 3.45 -11.03
N ILE A 243 10.23 2.96 -12.00
CA ILE A 243 10.76 3.77 -13.11
C ILE A 243 9.63 4.25 -14.03
N GLU A 244 8.79 3.33 -14.51
CA GLU A 244 7.68 3.64 -15.40
C GLU A 244 6.73 4.66 -14.76
N TYR A 245 6.45 4.48 -13.47
CA TYR A 245 5.56 5.38 -12.75
C TYR A 245 6.16 6.77 -12.56
N SER A 246 7.47 6.89 -12.32
CA SER A 246 8.16 8.17 -12.15
C SER A 246 8.15 9.04 -13.43
N THR A 247 8.05 8.41 -14.60
CA THR A 247 7.96 9.11 -15.90
C THR A 247 6.58 9.71 -16.17
N PHE A 248 5.51 9.18 -15.53
CA PHE A 248 4.15 9.70 -15.65
C PHE A 248 3.84 10.87 -14.69
N GLN A 249 4.71 11.14 -13.71
CA GLN A 249 4.54 12.23 -12.72
C GLN A 249 5.19 13.55 -13.15
N LYS A 250 5.76 13.63 -14.35
CA LYS A 250 6.33 14.84 -14.93
C LYS A 250 5.37 15.46 -15.93
#